data_189a207317e976e5a81ba777e799ea72
#
_entry.id   189a207317e976e5a81ba777e799ea72
#
_cell.length_a   1.000
_cell.length_b   1.000
_cell.length_c   1.000
_cell.angle_alpha   90.00
_cell.angle_beta   90.00
_cell.angle_gamma   90.00
#
_symmetry.space_group_name_H-M   'P 1'
#
loop_
_entity.id
_entity.type
_entity.pdbx_description
1 polymer ?
#
loop_
_entity_poly.entity_id
_entity_poly.type
_entity_poly.pdbx_seq_one_letter_code
_entity_poly.pdbx_strand_id
1 'polypeptide(L)'
;MKKIFITILLISILASCAPAETITPTLVPSLTPPAPTITSTPMPDALWVSPAVPANLLELAQTWDIPRTEDPSLATQKLDVADSGALWIYALVAPFATVTDNVTDQDLFSLWSASSSGPLAGRGLLMAESTLEAFTALWGEPASGVVRIVSPDRLIDTAWTESAWAIIPFEDIQPKWKVLSVNGQSPLHKNFDANVYPLKINFGLSSASFELPKSNRDESKLATVVLTGVTALVRATAATMELKGVTYPGSLVKDWLVEADVAHISNEVPFDAACPIPNASYTNLLLCSDPKYLELFLDVGTDIVELTGDHFADRGVNAMLDTLAMYKQNNLPYYGGGANAEEARKPVLMEVNGNKIAFMGCNGKLKYAKATDLIPGAANCDYDIFVEQIKELKAQGYMVIFTFQHEECYFAGPCYTHVEGFHKVADAGATVVSGSQAHYPHIMEFRGDSFIHYGLGNLFFDQMTYTLPDGKVIDGTRREFLDRHVFYNGRYLGMEFLTAMLEDYSRPRPMTETERSAFLSEYFNLSGWLELSPTPIPQPTATLTPIALP
;
A
#
# COMPACT_ATOMS: atom_id res chain seq x y z
N MET A 1 -30.87 51.52 -27.62
CA MET A 1 -31.62 51.60 -28.87
C MET A 1 -32.65 50.45 -28.84
N LYS A 2 -33.91 50.76 -28.49
CA LYS A 2 -35.13 50.85 -29.32
C LYS A 2 -35.37 49.55 -30.09
N LYS A 3 -36.49 48.82 -30.01
CA LYS A 3 -37.95 49.14 -30.08
C LYS A 3 -38.72 47.88 -29.60
N ILE A 4 -39.61 47.85 -28.71
CA ILE A 4 -41.06 48.12 -28.67
C ILE A 4 -41.80 47.83 -29.98
N PHE A 5 -42.73 46.88 -29.98
CA PHE A 5 -44.00 46.96 -30.69
C PHE A 5 -45.13 46.23 -29.96
N ILE A 6 -46.18 46.99 -29.72
CA ILE A 6 -47.52 46.74 -29.19
C ILE A 6 -48.48 46.59 -30.38
N THR A 7 -49.48 45.76 -30.36
CA THR A 7 -50.78 45.94 -31.04
C THR A 7 -51.77 44.91 -30.48
N ILE A 8 -52.74 45.27 -29.60
CA ILE A 8 -54.12 45.77 -29.78
C ILE A 8 -55.04 44.74 -30.49
N LEU A 9 -55.93 44.09 -29.71
CA LEU A 9 -57.35 44.29 -29.41
C LEU A 9 -58.29 44.30 -30.63
N LEU A 10 -59.28 43.38 -30.74
CA LEU A 10 -60.58 43.64 -31.26
C LEU A 10 -61.68 42.75 -30.62
N ILE A 11 -62.68 43.43 -30.07
CA ILE A 11 -63.93 42.97 -29.51
C ILE A 11 -64.95 42.88 -30.64
N SER A 12 -65.79 41.85 -30.64
CA SER A 12 -67.07 41.91 -31.35
C SER A 12 -68.16 41.24 -30.52
N ILE A 13 -69.09 42.10 -30.12
CA ILE A 13 -70.39 41.79 -29.51
C ILE A 13 -71.40 41.60 -30.64
N LEU A 14 -72.22 40.57 -30.58
CA LEU A 14 -73.54 40.58 -31.16
C LEU A 14 -74.54 39.78 -30.28
N ALA A 15 -75.58 40.42 -29.95
CA ALA A 15 -76.73 40.03 -29.16
C ALA A 15 -77.80 39.32 -29.96
N SER A 16 -78.66 38.62 -29.30
CA SER A 16 -80.11 38.62 -29.46
C SER A 16 -80.82 37.29 -29.69
N CYS A 17 -81.88 37.18 -28.91
CA CYS A 17 -83.17 36.52 -29.06
C CYS A 17 -83.33 35.13 -28.46
N ALA A 18 -84.06 35.13 -27.34
CA ALA A 18 -84.83 34.02 -26.82
C ALA A 18 -86.10 33.75 -27.65
N PRO A 19 -86.66 32.55 -27.65
CA PRO A 19 -88.02 32.41 -27.15
C PRO A 19 -88.25 31.11 -26.31
N ALA A 20 -89.25 31.30 -25.41
CA ALA A 20 -90.27 30.42 -24.92
C ALA A 20 -89.96 29.13 -24.15
N GLU A 21 -90.43 29.14 -22.95
CA GLU A 21 -90.52 28.07 -21.96
C GLU A 21 -91.33 26.88 -22.45
N THR A 22 -90.78 25.69 -22.25
CA THR A 22 -91.54 24.45 -22.20
C THR A 22 -91.25 23.76 -20.88
N ILE A 23 -92.28 23.65 -20.03
CA ILE A 23 -92.13 22.98 -18.73
C ILE A 23 -92.07 21.49 -18.93
N THR A 24 -90.91 20.88 -18.61
CA THR A 24 -90.76 19.46 -18.53
C THR A 24 -90.62 19.04 -17.07
N PRO A 25 -91.22 17.94 -16.63
CA PRO A 25 -91.29 17.59 -15.21
C PRO A 25 -89.88 17.25 -14.68
N THR A 26 -89.54 17.84 -13.56
CA THR A 26 -88.33 17.65 -12.79
C THR A 26 -88.30 16.24 -12.23
N LEU A 27 -87.39 15.41 -12.76
CA LEU A 27 -86.99 14.17 -12.09
C LEU A 27 -86.09 14.53 -10.91
N VAL A 28 -86.50 14.14 -9.72
CA VAL A 28 -85.77 14.27 -8.47
C VAL A 28 -84.48 13.43 -8.64
N PRO A 29 -83.27 13.97 -8.49
CA PRO A 29 -82.05 13.14 -8.52
C PRO A 29 -82.06 12.25 -7.30
N SER A 30 -81.99 10.94 -7.55
CA SER A 30 -81.70 9.94 -6.53
C SER A 30 -80.28 10.24 -5.99
N LEU A 31 -80.19 10.55 -4.68
CA LEU A 31 -78.95 10.67 -3.97
C LEU A 31 -78.29 9.29 -3.89
N THR A 32 -77.46 8.93 -4.92
CA THR A 32 -76.57 7.84 -4.76
C THR A 32 -75.47 8.29 -3.80
N PRO A 33 -75.26 7.60 -2.66
CA PRO A 33 -74.15 7.97 -1.78
C PRO A 33 -72.84 7.92 -2.55
N PRO A 34 -71.93 8.89 -2.33
CA PRO A 34 -70.60 8.82 -2.97
C PRO A 34 -69.95 7.50 -2.64
N ALA A 35 -69.39 6.84 -3.64
CA ALA A 35 -68.58 5.64 -3.42
C ALA A 35 -67.51 5.94 -2.35
N PRO A 36 -67.28 5.03 -1.41
CA PRO A 36 -66.25 5.24 -0.40
C PRO A 36 -64.94 5.53 -1.12
N THR A 37 -64.40 6.72 -0.88
CA THR A 37 -63.03 7.06 -1.30
C THR A 37 -62.15 6.09 -0.53
N ILE A 38 -61.54 5.15 -1.22
CA ILE A 38 -60.51 4.29 -0.64
C ILE A 38 -59.35 5.23 -0.33
N THR A 39 -59.30 5.73 0.89
CA THR A 39 -58.13 6.39 1.41
C THR A 39 -57.10 5.27 1.55
N SER A 40 -56.13 5.23 0.66
CA SER A 40 -54.96 4.33 0.81
C SER A 40 -54.31 4.70 2.16
N THR A 41 -54.35 3.80 3.12
CA THR A 41 -53.55 3.95 4.34
C THR A 41 -52.11 4.15 3.91
N PRO A 42 -51.43 5.22 4.36
CA PRO A 42 -50.01 5.38 4.03
C PRO A 42 -49.28 4.11 4.44
N MET A 43 -48.51 3.55 3.53
CA MET A 43 -47.64 2.42 3.84
C MET A 43 -46.66 2.86 4.93
N PRO A 44 -46.49 2.12 6.04
CA PRO A 44 -45.56 2.50 7.07
C PRO A 44 -44.16 2.60 6.46
N ASP A 45 -43.38 3.59 6.92
CA ASP A 45 -41.97 3.74 6.44
C ASP A 45 -41.20 2.47 6.72
N ALA A 46 -40.56 1.94 5.68
CA ALA A 46 -39.72 0.75 5.77
C ALA A 46 -38.55 0.85 4.78
N LEU A 47 -37.39 0.40 5.21
CA LEU A 47 -36.17 0.35 4.41
C LEU A 47 -35.89 -1.08 3.91
N TRP A 48 -35.79 -1.21 2.63
CA TRP A 48 -35.18 -2.39 1.99
C TRP A 48 -33.71 -2.10 1.65
N VAL A 49 -32.84 -3.06 1.94
CA VAL A 49 -31.41 -3.00 1.60
C VAL A 49 -31.10 -4.11 0.63
N SER A 50 -30.56 -3.74 -0.53
CA SER A 50 -30.18 -4.67 -1.57
C SER A 50 -29.11 -5.66 -1.10
N PRO A 51 -29.15 -6.93 -1.52
CA PRO A 51 -28.06 -7.88 -1.30
C PRO A 51 -26.69 -7.41 -1.84
N ALA A 52 -26.70 -6.50 -2.81
CA ALA A 52 -25.48 -5.88 -3.37
C ALA A 52 -24.73 -4.95 -2.39
N VAL A 53 -25.39 -4.51 -1.32
CA VAL A 53 -24.84 -3.54 -0.37
C VAL A 53 -23.71 -4.18 0.45
N PRO A 54 -22.49 -3.59 0.46
CA PRO A 54 -21.36 -4.12 1.22
C PRO A 54 -21.57 -4.05 2.72
N ALA A 55 -20.89 -4.91 3.48
CA ALA A 55 -21.10 -5.10 4.91
C ALA A 55 -21.04 -3.79 5.72
N ASN A 56 -20.01 -2.98 5.50
CA ASN A 56 -19.84 -1.72 6.25
C ASN A 56 -20.98 -0.71 5.99
N LEU A 57 -21.50 -0.66 4.77
CA LEU A 57 -22.63 0.19 4.44
C LEU A 57 -23.95 -0.39 4.99
N LEU A 58 -24.06 -1.72 5.02
CA LEU A 58 -25.17 -2.42 5.68
C LEU A 58 -25.16 -2.15 7.20
N GLU A 59 -24.02 -2.23 7.86
CA GLU A 59 -23.86 -1.90 9.29
C GLU A 59 -24.27 -0.45 9.58
N LEU A 60 -23.82 0.50 8.76
CA LEU A 60 -24.24 1.89 8.88
C LEU A 60 -25.77 2.00 8.76
N ALA A 61 -26.34 1.37 7.73
CA ALA A 61 -27.77 1.39 7.52
C ALA A 61 -28.53 0.78 8.72
N GLN A 62 -27.96 -0.18 9.45
CA GLN A 62 -28.57 -0.76 10.68
C GLN A 62 -28.71 0.24 11.83
N THR A 63 -27.93 1.33 11.82
CA THR A 63 -28.02 2.39 12.84
C THR A 63 -29.19 3.36 12.62
N TRP A 64 -29.84 3.30 11.45
CA TRP A 64 -30.93 4.22 11.12
C TRP A 64 -32.23 3.81 11.80
N ASP A 65 -32.95 4.80 12.32
CA ASP A 65 -34.27 4.60 12.99
C ASP A 65 -35.37 4.46 11.93
N ILE A 66 -35.38 3.31 11.24
CA ILE A 66 -36.40 2.93 10.26
C ILE A 66 -36.63 1.43 10.29
N PRO A 67 -37.88 0.93 10.29
CA PRO A 67 -38.18 -0.48 10.19
C PRO A 67 -37.61 -1.11 8.91
N ARG A 68 -37.18 -2.36 8.99
CA ARG A 68 -36.65 -3.12 7.86
C ARG A 68 -37.71 -3.99 7.22
N THR A 69 -37.59 -4.17 5.91
CA THR A 69 -38.37 -5.15 5.16
C THR A 69 -37.48 -5.95 4.25
N GLU A 70 -37.78 -7.23 4.10
CA GLU A 70 -37.09 -8.10 3.11
C GLU A 70 -37.77 -8.00 1.73
N ASP A 71 -38.98 -7.52 1.64
CA ASP A 71 -39.72 -7.36 0.40
C ASP A 71 -39.54 -5.94 -0.16
N PRO A 72 -38.82 -5.77 -1.29
CA PRO A 72 -38.60 -4.44 -1.88
C PRO A 72 -39.89 -3.76 -2.34
N SER A 73 -41.00 -4.49 -2.50
CA SER A 73 -42.31 -3.91 -2.87
C SER A 73 -42.99 -3.23 -1.71
N LEU A 74 -42.63 -3.59 -0.49
CA LEU A 74 -43.15 -3.01 0.77
C LEU A 74 -42.30 -1.86 1.30
N ALA A 75 -41.16 -1.58 0.67
CA ALA A 75 -40.23 -0.54 1.09
C ALA A 75 -40.66 0.83 0.57
N THR A 76 -40.65 1.82 1.46
CA THR A 76 -40.79 3.25 1.11
C THR A 76 -39.40 3.84 0.76
N GLN A 77 -38.35 3.23 1.27
CA GLN A 77 -36.97 3.60 1.01
C GLN A 77 -36.17 2.37 0.61
N LYS A 78 -35.22 2.56 -0.34
CA LYS A 78 -34.34 1.50 -0.83
C LYS A 78 -32.92 2.00 -0.82
N LEU A 79 -32.03 1.20 -0.26
CA LEU A 79 -30.57 1.36 -0.40
C LEU A 79 -30.10 0.31 -1.40
N ASP A 80 -29.61 0.75 -2.55
CA ASP A 80 -29.27 -0.13 -3.67
C ASP A 80 -28.18 0.48 -4.55
N VAL A 81 -27.70 -0.28 -5.53
CA VAL A 81 -26.86 0.24 -6.62
C VAL A 81 -27.61 1.35 -7.33
N ALA A 82 -26.92 2.48 -7.58
CA ALA A 82 -27.51 3.69 -8.14
C ALA A 82 -26.50 4.45 -9.02
N ASP A 83 -27.00 5.41 -9.81
CA ASP A 83 -26.14 6.28 -10.64
C ASP A 83 -25.30 7.25 -9.78
N SER A 84 -25.72 7.54 -8.56
CA SER A 84 -25.05 8.47 -7.64
C SER A 84 -25.34 8.12 -6.18
N GLY A 85 -24.46 8.57 -5.28
CA GLY A 85 -24.58 8.32 -3.84
C GLY A 85 -23.22 8.09 -3.21
N ALA A 86 -23.13 7.11 -2.31
CA ALA A 86 -21.85 6.67 -1.72
C ALA A 86 -21.02 5.94 -2.78
N LEU A 87 -19.84 6.46 -3.08
CA LEU A 87 -18.91 5.84 -4.01
C LEU A 87 -18.13 4.73 -3.30
N TRP A 88 -18.40 3.49 -3.65
CA TRP A 88 -17.70 2.33 -3.10
C TRP A 88 -16.59 1.87 -4.04
N ILE A 89 -15.36 1.89 -3.53
CA ILE A 89 -14.16 1.43 -4.25
C ILE A 89 -13.93 -0.02 -3.89
N TYR A 90 -13.69 -0.84 -4.91
CA TYR A 90 -13.28 -2.23 -4.78
C TYR A 90 -11.84 -2.38 -5.27
N ALA A 91 -11.15 -3.39 -4.77
CA ALA A 91 -9.80 -3.73 -5.19
C ALA A 91 -9.79 -5.08 -5.91
N LEU A 92 -9.06 -5.15 -7.02
CA LEU A 92 -8.63 -6.43 -7.56
C LEU A 92 -7.43 -6.90 -6.74
N VAL A 93 -7.54 -8.07 -6.16
CA VAL A 93 -6.51 -8.62 -5.28
C VAL A 93 -6.13 -10.05 -5.70
N ALA A 94 -4.90 -10.39 -5.39
CA ALA A 94 -4.34 -11.73 -5.56
C ALA A 94 -3.59 -12.15 -4.29
N PRO A 95 -3.23 -13.42 -4.10
CA PRO A 95 -2.26 -13.81 -3.09
C PRO A 95 -1.00 -12.95 -3.20
N PHE A 96 -0.43 -12.53 -2.07
CA PHE A 96 0.70 -11.58 -2.02
C PHE A 96 1.86 -11.96 -2.95
N ALA A 97 2.16 -13.25 -3.09
CA ALA A 97 3.23 -13.77 -3.95
C ALA A 97 2.93 -13.72 -5.46
N THR A 98 1.99 -12.91 -5.90
CA THR A 98 1.68 -12.73 -7.33
C THR A 98 2.66 -11.75 -7.97
N VAL A 99 3.28 -12.13 -9.09
CA VAL A 99 4.26 -11.28 -9.81
C VAL A 99 3.57 -10.16 -10.61
N THR A 100 2.40 -10.42 -11.19
CA THR A 100 1.62 -9.43 -11.96
C THR A 100 1.30 -8.20 -11.11
N ASP A 101 1.57 -7.01 -11.63
CA ASP A 101 1.32 -5.73 -10.93
C ASP A 101 0.08 -5.01 -11.47
N ASN A 102 -0.24 -5.18 -12.76
CA ASN A 102 -1.30 -4.45 -13.43
C ASN A 102 -2.04 -5.31 -14.45
N VAL A 103 -3.33 -5.04 -14.60
CA VAL A 103 -4.18 -5.56 -15.66
C VAL A 103 -4.99 -4.42 -16.28
N THR A 104 -5.64 -4.68 -17.41
CA THR A 104 -6.56 -3.72 -18.01
C THR A 104 -8.02 -4.05 -17.65
N ASP A 105 -8.88 -3.07 -17.74
CA ASP A 105 -10.34 -3.28 -17.65
C ASP A 105 -10.81 -4.26 -18.74
N GLN A 106 -10.21 -4.22 -19.92
CA GLN A 106 -10.51 -5.19 -20.98
C GLN A 106 -10.18 -6.63 -20.58
N ASP A 107 -9.08 -6.86 -19.83
CA ASP A 107 -8.75 -8.19 -19.29
C ASP A 107 -9.84 -8.67 -18.32
N LEU A 108 -10.33 -7.78 -17.44
CA LEU A 108 -11.41 -8.10 -16.50
C LEU A 108 -12.73 -8.40 -17.21
N PHE A 109 -13.14 -7.59 -18.19
CA PHE A 109 -14.36 -7.85 -18.96
C PHE A 109 -14.25 -9.12 -19.79
N SER A 110 -13.06 -9.40 -20.34
CA SER A 110 -12.80 -10.64 -21.07
C SER A 110 -12.88 -11.85 -20.14
N LEU A 111 -12.40 -11.75 -18.89
CA LEU A 111 -12.58 -12.80 -17.89
C LEU A 111 -14.06 -12.96 -17.55
N TRP A 112 -14.77 -11.86 -17.24
CA TRP A 112 -16.18 -11.87 -16.87
C TRP A 112 -17.06 -12.58 -17.92
N SER A 113 -16.75 -12.40 -19.20
CA SER A 113 -17.42 -13.02 -20.34
C SER A 113 -16.87 -14.39 -20.76
N ALA A 114 -15.95 -14.99 -20.02
CA ALA A 114 -15.23 -16.23 -20.34
C ALA A 114 -14.47 -16.20 -21.69
N SER A 115 -14.05 -15.03 -22.14
CA SER A 115 -13.29 -14.83 -23.39
C SER A 115 -11.83 -14.44 -23.16
N SER A 116 -11.31 -14.60 -21.93
CA SER A 116 -9.99 -14.13 -21.56
C SER A 116 -8.85 -14.88 -22.23
N SER A 117 -7.88 -14.13 -22.76
CA SER A 117 -6.63 -14.65 -23.34
C SER A 117 -5.38 -14.04 -22.70
N GLY A 118 -5.54 -13.13 -21.72
CA GLY A 118 -4.48 -12.37 -21.08
C GLY A 118 -4.02 -12.95 -19.73
N PRO A 119 -3.48 -12.13 -18.82
CA PRO A 119 -2.97 -12.52 -17.50
C PRO A 119 -4.01 -13.23 -16.62
N LEU A 120 -5.29 -13.07 -16.93
CA LEU A 120 -6.43 -13.65 -16.23
C LEU A 120 -6.92 -14.98 -16.85
N ALA A 121 -6.32 -15.44 -17.96
CA ALA A 121 -6.75 -16.65 -18.64
C ALA A 121 -6.68 -17.87 -17.72
N GLY A 122 -7.81 -18.59 -17.60
CA GLY A 122 -7.92 -19.81 -16.79
C GLY A 122 -7.90 -19.57 -15.28
N ARG A 123 -7.95 -18.31 -14.81
CA ARG A 123 -8.05 -18.00 -13.37
C ARG A 123 -9.50 -17.96 -12.93
N GLY A 124 -9.77 -18.47 -11.73
CA GLY A 124 -11.05 -18.25 -11.06
C GLY A 124 -11.05 -16.87 -10.38
N LEU A 125 -12.20 -16.22 -10.37
CA LEU A 125 -12.42 -14.97 -9.64
C LEU A 125 -13.30 -15.24 -8.42
N LEU A 126 -12.78 -14.93 -7.23
CA LEU A 126 -13.51 -15.09 -5.98
C LEU A 126 -14.21 -13.80 -5.60
N MET A 127 -15.41 -13.88 -5.10
CA MET A 127 -16.15 -12.72 -4.58
C MET A 127 -17.02 -13.13 -3.39
N ALA A 128 -17.28 -12.16 -2.50
CA ALA A 128 -18.41 -12.26 -1.61
C ALA A 128 -19.73 -12.14 -2.40
N GLU A 129 -20.83 -12.66 -1.88
CA GLU A 129 -22.13 -12.59 -2.54
C GLU A 129 -22.54 -11.14 -2.86
N SER A 130 -22.41 -10.22 -1.88
CA SER A 130 -22.74 -8.82 -2.10
C SER A 130 -21.89 -8.15 -3.19
N THR A 131 -20.61 -8.53 -3.30
CA THR A 131 -19.74 -8.04 -4.36
C THR A 131 -20.18 -8.55 -5.73
N LEU A 132 -20.55 -9.83 -5.85
CA LEU A 132 -21.05 -10.39 -7.08
C LEU A 132 -22.36 -9.70 -7.51
N GLU A 133 -23.32 -9.56 -6.60
CA GLU A 133 -24.59 -8.87 -6.87
C GLU A 133 -24.36 -7.43 -7.36
N ALA A 134 -23.44 -6.71 -6.70
CA ALA A 134 -23.10 -5.34 -7.05
C ALA A 134 -22.49 -5.22 -8.47
N PHE A 135 -21.55 -6.10 -8.82
CA PHE A 135 -20.96 -6.12 -10.16
C PHE A 135 -21.89 -6.71 -11.22
N THR A 136 -22.78 -7.63 -10.86
CA THR A 136 -23.83 -8.11 -11.75
C THR A 136 -24.79 -6.98 -12.14
N ALA A 137 -25.17 -6.13 -11.19
CA ALA A 137 -25.98 -4.95 -11.49
C ALA A 137 -25.28 -3.97 -12.45
N LEU A 138 -23.93 -3.87 -12.41
CA LEU A 138 -23.14 -2.98 -13.24
C LEU A 138 -22.74 -3.58 -14.60
N TRP A 139 -22.31 -4.86 -14.63
CA TRP A 139 -21.69 -5.51 -15.79
C TRP A 139 -22.60 -6.58 -16.44
N GLY A 140 -23.75 -6.89 -15.83
CA GLY A 140 -24.59 -8.06 -16.16
C GLY A 140 -24.03 -9.36 -15.57
N GLU A 141 -24.72 -10.46 -15.81
CA GLU A 141 -24.34 -11.77 -15.28
C GLU A 141 -22.96 -12.23 -15.80
N PRO A 142 -22.08 -12.74 -14.91
CA PRO A 142 -20.83 -13.35 -15.37
C PRO A 142 -21.09 -14.62 -16.12
N ALA A 143 -20.18 -14.99 -17.02
CA ALA A 143 -20.24 -16.30 -17.67
C ALA A 143 -20.11 -17.43 -16.64
N SER A 144 -20.82 -18.53 -16.90
CA SER A 144 -20.88 -19.66 -15.97
C SER A 144 -19.49 -20.18 -15.59
N GLY A 145 -19.26 -20.31 -14.28
CA GLY A 145 -18.01 -20.85 -13.73
C GLY A 145 -16.84 -19.86 -13.65
N VAL A 146 -17.01 -18.61 -14.07
CA VAL A 146 -15.96 -17.56 -13.96
C VAL A 146 -15.83 -17.06 -12.54
N VAL A 147 -16.95 -16.80 -11.87
CA VAL A 147 -16.98 -16.29 -10.49
C VAL A 147 -17.40 -17.40 -9.54
N ARG A 148 -16.74 -17.50 -8.41
CA ARG A 148 -17.12 -18.36 -7.31
C ARG A 148 -17.37 -17.52 -6.05
N ILE A 149 -18.54 -17.72 -5.45
CA ILE A 149 -18.91 -17.09 -4.18
C ILE A 149 -18.14 -17.77 -3.05
N VAL A 150 -17.51 -16.96 -2.22
CA VAL A 150 -16.81 -17.37 -0.99
C VAL A 150 -17.15 -16.35 0.11
N SER A 151 -17.40 -16.83 1.33
CA SER A 151 -17.65 -15.94 2.46
C SER A 151 -16.44 -15.02 2.74
N PRO A 152 -16.66 -13.75 3.13
CA PRO A 152 -15.57 -12.76 3.31
C PRO A 152 -14.42 -13.24 4.20
N ASP A 153 -14.73 -13.94 5.30
CA ASP A 153 -13.77 -14.49 6.26
C ASP A 153 -12.87 -15.59 5.68
N ARG A 154 -13.26 -16.22 4.58
CA ARG A 154 -12.53 -17.30 3.92
C ARG A 154 -11.87 -16.90 2.60
N LEU A 155 -12.15 -15.71 2.10
CA LEU A 155 -11.68 -15.29 0.77
C LEU A 155 -10.17 -15.42 0.63
N ILE A 156 -9.41 -14.87 1.59
CA ILE A 156 -7.94 -14.85 1.52
C ILE A 156 -7.34 -16.25 1.60
N ASP A 157 -7.81 -17.09 2.52
CA ASP A 157 -7.29 -18.45 2.68
C ASP A 157 -7.62 -19.30 1.44
N THR A 158 -8.81 -19.13 0.87
CA THR A 158 -9.22 -19.78 -0.37
C THR A 158 -8.36 -19.33 -1.54
N ALA A 159 -8.14 -18.02 -1.67
CA ALA A 159 -7.30 -17.45 -2.73
C ALA A 159 -5.85 -17.98 -2.65
N TRP A 160 -5.28 -18.04 -1.45
CA TRP A 160 -3.94 -18.57 -1.24
C TRP A 160 -3.85 -20.07 -1.57
N THR A 161 -4.85 -20.88 -1.16
CA THR A 161 -4.86 -22.32 -1.41
C THR A 161 -5.02 -22.65 -2.90
N GLU A 162 -5.74 -21.83 -3.65
CA GLU A 162 -6.13 -22.13 -5.03
C GLU A 162 -5.44 -21.21 -6.05
N SER A 163 -4.57 -20.32 -5.62
CA SER A 163 -3.94 -19.30 -6.47
C SER A 163 -4.96 -18.46 -7.24
N ALA A 164 -6.14 -18.26 -6.63
CA ALA A 164 -7.24 -17.52 -7.24
C ALA A 164 -7.12 -16.02 -6.93
N TRP A 165 -7.69 -15.19 -7.80
CA TRP A 165 -7.80 -13.74 -7.57
C TRP A 165 -9.18 -13.41 -7.01
N ALA A 166 -9.32 -12.20 -6.45
CA ALA A 166 -10.61 -11.78 -5.91
C ALA A 166 -10.88 -10.29 -6.21
N ILE A 167 -12.16 -9.92 -6.21
CA ILE A 167 -12.57 -8.52 -6.09
C ILE A 167 -13.19 -8.36 -4.70
N ILE A 168 -12.66 -7.42 -3.94
CA ILE A 168 -13.09 -7.14 -2.56
C ILE A 168 -13.32 -5.64 -2.34
N PRO A 169 -14.18 -5.23 -1.42
CA PRO A 169 -14.26 -3.84 -0.99
C PRO A 169 -12.91 -3.33 -0.46
N PHE A 170 -12.61 -2.04 -0.64
CA PHE A 170 -11.35 -1.43 -0.19
C PHE A 170 -11.07 -1.66 1.30
N GLU A 171 -12.10 -1.60 2.13
CA GLU A 171 -11.99 -1.82 3.57
C GLU A 171 -11.59 -3.24 3.97
N ASP A 172 -11.71 -4.23 3.08
CA ASP A 172 -11.35 -5.63 3.32
C ASP A 172 -9.90 -5.95 2.93
N ILE A 173 -9.16 -4.94 2.43
CA ILE A 173 -7.73 -5.12 2.12
C ILE A 173 -6.96 -5.43 3.41
N GLN A 174 -6.10 -6.45 3.35
CA GLN A 174 -5.23 -6.89 4.45
C GLN A 174 -3.86 -7.37 3.92
N PRO A 175 -2.81 -7.45 4.76
CA PRO A 175 -1.42 -7.59 4.30
C PRO A 175 -1.10 -8.79 3.41
N LYS A 176 -1.84 -9.87 3.52
CA LYS A 176 -1.65 -11.07 2.69
C LYS A 176 -2.22 -10.94 1.28
N TRP A 177 -2.91 -9.86 0.98
CA TRP A 177 -3.31 -9.51 -0.37
C TRP A 177 -2.25 -8.66 -1.08
N LYS A 178 -1.99 -8.98 -2.33
CA LYS A 178 -1.43 -8.04 -3.29
C LYS A 178 -2.57 -7.33 -4.00
N VAL A 179 -2.61 -6.01 -3.90
CA VAL A 179 -3.54 -5.19 -4.69
C VAL A 179 -2.95 -4.97 -6.08
N LEU A 180 -3.70 -5.33 -7.11
CA LEU A 180 -3.30 -5.11 -8.50
C LEU A 180 -3.87 -3.80 -9.00
N SER A 181 -3.06 -3.07 -9.76
CA SER A 181 -3.55 -1.92 -10.49
C SER A 181 -4.48 -2.37 -11.64
N VAL A 182 -5.49 -1.56 -11.93
CA VAL A 182 -6.32 -1.72 -13.13
C VAL A 182 -6.19 -0.45 -13.96
N ASN A 183 -5.76 -0.59 -15.21
CA ASN A 183 -5.39 0.55 -16.08
C ASN A 183 -4.37 1.49 -15.42
N GLY A 184 -3.41 0.95 -14.66
CA GLY A 184 -2.42 1.73 -13.93
C GLY A 184 -2.95 2.47 -12.69
N GLN A 185 -4.21 2.27 -12.31
CA GLN A 185 -4.82 2.85 -11.11
C GLN A 185 -4.84 1.84 -9.97
N SER A 186 -4.32 2.20 -8.80
CA SER A 186 -4.38 1.40 -7.58
C SER A 186 -5.02 2.20 -6.45
N PRO A 187 -5.99 1.64 -5.73
CA PRO A 187 -6.58 2.33 -4.57
C PRO A 187 -5.58 2.50 -3.40
N LEU A 188 -4.40 1.90 -3.47
CA LEU A 188 -3.31 2.10 -2.50
C LEU A 188 -2.43 3.32 -2.81
N HIS A 189 -2.64 4.00 -3.93
CA HIS A 189 -1.82 5.14 -4.36
C HIS A 189 -2.51 6.47 -4.05
N LYS A 190 -1.71 7.51 -3.76
CA LYS A 190 -2.19 8.88 -3.54
C LYS A 190 -2.75 9.52 -4.82
N ASN A 191 -2.17 9.22 -5.97
CA ASN A 191 -2.60 9.70 -7.27
C ASN A 191 -3.74 8.89 -7.89
N PHE A 192 -4.45 8.10 -7.08
CA PHE A 192 -5.60 7.30 -7.50
C PHE A 192 -6.75 8.19 -7.97
N ASP A 193 -7.19 8.01 -9.22
CA ASP A 193 -8.36 8.68 -9.77
C ASP A 193 -9.55 7.74 -9.86
N ALA A 194 -10.48 7.89 -8.92
CA ALA A 194 -11.72 7.12 -8.89
C ALA A 194 -12.62 7.35 -10.13
N ASN A 195 -12.45 8.46 -10.89
CA ASN A 195 -13.30 8.71 -12.06
C ASN A 195 -13.01 7.72 -13.20
N VAL A 196 -11.75 7.33 -13.36
CA VAL A 196 -11.30 6.41 -14.42
C VAL A 196 -11.16 4.97 -13.95
N TYR A 197 -11.24 4.72 -12.64
CA TYR A 197 -11.09 3.38 -12.07
C TYR A 197 -12.36 2.54 -12.32
N PRO A 198 -12.25 1.31 -12.89
CA PRO A 198 -13.43 0.54 -13.29
C PRO A 198 -14.10 -0.24 -12.14
N LEU A 199 -13.37 -0.51 -11.05
CA LEU A 199 -13.89 -1.28 -9.91
C LEU A 199 -14.50 -0.34 -8.86
N LYS A 200 -15.56 0.36 -9.24
CA LYS A 200 -16.31 1.26 -8.36
C LYS A 200 -17.80 1.11 -8.59
N ILE A 201 -18.57 1.28 -7.52
CA ILE A 201 -20.03 1.22 -7.54
C ILE A 201 -20.59 2.35 -6.68
N ASN A 202 -21.65 2.99 -7.14
CA ASN A 202 -22.38 3.93 -6.30
C ASN A 202 -23.55 3.21 -5.65
N PHE A 203 -23.75 3.49 -4.35
CA PHE A 203 -24.93 3.07 -3.60
C PHE A 203 -25.74 4.29 -3.22
N GLY A 204 -27.02 4.28 -3.55
CA GLY A 204 -27.93 5.40 -3.32
C GLY A 204 -29.15 5.01 -2.52
N LEU A 205 -29.74 6.02 -1.88
CA LEU A 205 -31.06 5.93 -1.26
C LEU A 205 -32.13 6.46 -2.22
N SER A 206 -33.26 5.79 -2.30
CA SER A 206 -34.40 6.27 -3.10
C SER A 206 -35.01 7.57 -2.56
N SER A 207 -34.68 7.97 -1.33
CA SER A 207 -35.03 9.27 -0.75
C SER A 207 -33.89 9.80 0.12
N ALA A 208 -33.76 11.11 0.28
CA ALA A 208 -32.70 11.78 1.04
C ALA A 208 -32.93 11.80 2.57
N SER A 209 -33.49 10.73 3.15
CA SER A 209 -33.86 10.67 4.57
C SER A 209 -32.67 10.36 5.50
N PHE A 210 -31.60 9.78 4.98
CA PHE A 210 -30.39 9.43 5.73
C PHE A 210 -29.16 9.87 4.96
N GLU A 211 -28.10 10.18 5.72
CA GLU A 211 -26.81 10.59 5.14
C GLU A 211 -25.96 9.35 4.81
N LEU A 212 -25.48 9.32 3.59
CA LEU A 212 -24.51 8.31 3.13
C LEU A 212 -23.09 8.88 3.20
N PRO A 213 -22.08 8.04 3.49
CA PRO A 213 -20.69 8.45 3.37
C PRO A 213 -20.36 8.79 1.92
N LYS A 214 -19.39 9.67 1.70
CA LYS A 214 -18.96 9.99 0.33
C LYS A 214 -18.34 8.79 -0.36
N SER A 215 -17.51 8.04 0.37
CA SER A 215 -16.80 6.85 -0.13
C SER A 215 -16.34 5.98 1.04
N ASN A 216 -16.05 4.69 0.77
CA ASN A 216 -15.32 3.82 1.70
C ASN A 216 -13.80 4.09 1.71
N ARG A 217 -13.29 4.90 0.78
CA ARG A 217 -11.89 5.32 0.72
C ARG A 217 -11.78 6.83 0.89
N ASP A 218 -10.96 7.22 1.85
CA ASP A 218 -10.61 8.61 2.16
C ASP A 218 -9.08 8.77 2.01
N GLU A 219 -8.65 9.45 0.97
CA GLU A 219 -7.23 9.61 0.66
C GLU A 219 -6.45 10.32 1.78
N SER A 220 -7.10 11.19 2.56
CA SER A 220 -6.48 11.89 3.69
C SER A 220 -6.07 10.98 4.84
N LYS A 221 -6.50 9.70 4.82
CA LYS A 221 -6.17 8.67 5.81
C LYS A 221 -5.12 7.68 5.33
N LEU A 222 -4.69 7.81 4.07
CA LEU A 222 -3.68 6.94 3.49
C LEU A 222 -2.28 7.46 3.84
N ALA A 223 -1.42 6.59 4.36
CA ALA A 223 -0.01 6.88 4.62
C ALA A 223 0.88 5.80 4.00
N THR A 224 1.99 6.24 3.43
CA THR A 224 2.98 5.37 2.80
C THR A 224 4.36 5.56 3.43
N VAL A 225 5.03 4.44 3.72
CA VAL A 225 6.41 4.41 4.22
C VAL A 225 7.25 3.58 3.26
N VAL A 226 8.33 4.14 2.73
CA VAL A 226 9.29 3.39 1.90
C VAL A 226 10.51 3.06 2.75
N LEU A 227 10.71 1.76 3.04
CA LEU A 227 11.92 1.26 3.68
C LEU A 227 12.97 0.93 2.63
N THR A 228 14.23 1.28 2.92
CA THR A 228 15.36 1.06 2.02
C THR A 228 16.43 0.20 2.65
N GLY A 229 17.23 -0.44 1.80
CA GLY A 229 18.42 -1.18 2.21
C GLY A 229 19.62 -0.28 2.54
N VAL A 230 20.80 -0.90 2.60
CA VAL A 230 22.03 -0.28 3.09
C VAL A 230 22.44 0.93 2.24
N THR A 231 22.67 2.03 2.93
CA THR A 231 23.32 3.22 2.36
C THR A 231 24.64 3.49 3.07
N ALA A 232 25.74 3.54 2.28
CA ALA A 232 27.04 4.00 2.74
C ALA A 232 27.72 4.78 1.61
N LEU A 233 27.81 6.09 1.76
CA LEU A 233 28.34 7.00 0.75
C LEU A 233 29.88 7.04 0.86
N VAL A 234 30.50 5.92 0.45
CA VAL A 234 31.94 5.63 0.63
C VAL A 234 32.56 5.09 -0.65
N ARG A 235 33.87 4.95 -0.69
CA ARG A 235 34.65 4.26 -1.73
C ARG A 235 34.19 4.61 -3.16
N ALA A 236 33.72 3.62 -3.95
CA ALA A 236 33.32 3.84 -5.34
C ALA A 236 32.01 4.61 -5.46
N THR A 237 31.06 4.46 -4.51
CA THR A 237 29.85 5.30 -4.45
C THR A 237 30.25 6.77 -4.34
N ALA A 238 31.03 7.12 -3.33
CA ALA A 238 31.47 8.50 -3.10
C ALA A 238 32.35 9.02 -4.25
N ALA A 239 33.27 8.20 -4.78
CA ALA A 239 34.08 8.59 -5.93
C ALA A 239 33.22 8.90 -7.17
N THR A 240 32.15 8.16 -7.40
CA THR A 240 31.19 8.44 -8.47
C THR A 240 30.42 9.73 -8.20
N MET A 241 30.03 10.00 -6.95
CA MET A 241 29.38 11.26 -6.54
C MET A 241 30.29 12.47 -6.81
N GLU A 242 31.58 12.38 -6.51
CA GLU A 242 32.54 13.45 -6.84
C GLU A 242 32.64 13.73 -8.34
N LEU A 243 32.52 12.70 -9.17
CA LEU A 243 32.64 12.82 -10.62
C LEU A 243 31.35 13.27 -11.31
N LYS A 244 30.20 12.80 -10.83
CA LYS A 244 28.91 12.96 -11.51
C LYS A 244 27.92 13.90 -10.77
N GLY A 245 28.26 14.30 -9.56
CA GLY A 245 27.42 15.13 -8.67
C GLY A 245 26.91 14.35 -7.47
N VAL A 246 26.74 15.06 -6.35
CA VAL A 246 26.38 14.48 -5.05
C VAL A 246 25.02 13.75 -5.11
N THR A 247 24.06 14.27 -5.86
CA THR A 247 22.71 13.72 -5.97
C THR A 247 22.56 12.63 -7.07
N TYR A 248 23.63 12.34 -7.81
CA TYR A 248 23.61 11.35 -8.89
C TYR A 248 23.07 9.96 -8.49
N PRO A 249 23.41 9.40 -7.31
CA PRO A 249 22.89 8.10 -6.90
C PRO A 249 21.36 8.04 -6.86
N GLY A 250 20.69 9.10 -6.40
CA GLY A 250 19.24 9.16 -6.29
C GLY A 250 18.48 9.32 -7.60
N SER A 251 19.17 9.72 -8.69
CA SER A 251 18.55 10.30 -9.88
C SER A 251 17.50 9.44 -10.59
N LEU A 252 17.46 8.12 -10.38
CA LEU A 252 16.49 7.21 -11.03
C LEU A 252 15.46 6.59 -10.07
N VAL A 253 15.65 6.76 -8.75
CA VAL A 253 14.75 6.22 -7.72
C VAL A 253 14.17 7.30 -6.81
N LYS A 254 14.59 8.54 -6.99
CA LYS A 254 14.15 9.70 -6.18
C LYS A 254 12.63 9.80 -6.11
N ASP A 255 11.93 9.64 -7.24
CA ASP A 255 10.47 9.79 -7.29
C ASP A 255 9.77 8.80 -6.35
N TRP A 256 10.29 7.58 -6.21
CA TRP A 256 9.75 6.58 -5.29
C TRP A 256 9.84 6.99 -3.82
N LEU A 257 10.90 7.74 -3.47
CA LEU A 257 11.14 8.20 -2.11
C LEU A 257 10.35 9.49 -1.82
N VAL A 258 10.39 10.46 -2.75
CA VAL A 258 9.70 11.75 -2.59
C VAL A 258 8.16 11.59 -2.59
N GLU A 259 7.61 10.59 -3.30
CA GLU A 259 6.16 10.32 -3.31
C GLU A 259 5.67 9.70 -1.99
N ALA A 260 6.55 9.07 -1.20
CA ALA A 260 6.20 8.51 0.10
C ALA A 260 5.84 9.62 1.11
N ASP A 261 5.02 9.29 2.11
CA ASP A 261 4.81 10.18 3.26
C ASP A 261 6.00 10.11 4.23
N VAL A 262 6.70 8.97 4.25
CA VAL A 262 7.92 8.76 5.02
C VAL A 262 8.92 8.00 4.15
N ALA A 263 9.97 8.68 3.73
CA ALA A 263 11.13 8.09 3.07
C ALA A 263 12.21 7.76 4.11
N HIS A 264 12.54 6.47 4.21
CA HIS A 264 13.53 5.96 5.15
C HIS A 264 14.87 5.70 4.45
N ILE A 265 15.96 6.12 5.10
CA ILE A 265 17.33 5.78 4.69
C ILE A 265 18.02 5.01 5.81
N SER A 266 18.53 3.82 5.49
CA SER A 266 19.33 3.00 6.39
C SER A 266 20.82 3.36 6.22
N ASN A 267 21.31 4.32 7.04
CA ASN A 267 22.69 4.81 6.92
C ASN A 267 23.64 4.03 7.81
N GLU A 268 24.60 3.37 7.18
CA GLU A 268 25.53 2.47 7.86
C GLU A 268 26.74 3.17 8.50
N VAL A 269 27.16 4.33 8.00
CA VAL A 269 28.44 4.95 8.33
C VAL A 269 28.29 6.35 8.93
N PRO A 270 29.25 6.83 9.77
CA PRO A 270 29.21 8.18 10.28
C PRO A 270 29.62 9.19 9.19
N PHE A 271 29.14 10.42 9.34
CA PHE A 271 29.68 11.59 8.64
C PHE A 271 30.87 12.15 9.43
N ASP A 272 31.99 12.41 8.73
CA ASP A 272 33.22 12.92 9.33
C ASP A 272 33.86 13.96 8.40
N ALA A 273 34.04 15.19 8.86
CA ALA A 273 34.71 16.24 8.08
C ALA A 273 36.18 15.92 7.78
N ALA A 274 36.78 14.99 8.51
CA ALA A 274 38.11 14.46 8.26
C ALA A 274 38.11 13.16 7.44
N CYS A 275 36.97 12.82 6.81
CA CYS A 275 36.89 11.65 5.94
C CYS A 275 37.86 11.80 4.75
N PRO A 276 38.64 10.78 4.42
CA PRO A 276 39.58 10.81 3.30
C PRO A 276 38.88 11.08 1.96
N ILE A 277 39.60 11.65 1.00
CA ILE A 277 39.10 11.78 -0.38
C ILE A 277 38.70 10.39 -0.89
N PRO A 278 37.49 10.25 -1.47
CA PRO A 278 36.99 8.98 -1.93
C PRO A 278 37.91 8.29 -2.95
N ASN A 279 38.10 7.00 -2.75
CA ASN A 279 38.92 6.17 -3.65
C ASN A 279 38.20 4.84 -3.90
N ALA A 280 37.80 4.59 -5.14
CA ALA A 280 37.13 3.36 -5.56
C ALA A 280 37.91 2.07 -5.27
N SER A 281 39.22 2.16 -5.18
CA SER A 281 40.12 1.01 -4.89
C SER A 281 40.40 0.82 -3.39
N TYR A 282 39.70 1.59 -2.52
CA TYR A 282 39.95 1.53 -1.09
C TYR A 282 39.39 0.24 -0.47
N THR A 283 40.23 -0.50 0.20
CA THR A 283 39.91 -1.81 0.78
C THR A 283 39.82 -1.80 2.30
N ASN A 284 40.17 -0.67 2.95
CA ASN A 284 40.03 -0.55 4.40
C ASN A 284 38.57 -0.43 4.78
N LEU A 285 38.18 -1.11 5.85
CA LEU A 285 36.82 -1.12 6.38
C LEU A 285 36.57 -0.04 7.44
N LEU A 286 37.48 0.90 7.66
CA LEU A 286 37.21 2.09 8.49
C LEU A 286 36.53 3.15 7.61
N LEU A 287 35.23 3.08 7.55
CA LEU A 287 34.38 3.83 6.60
C LEU A 287 33.89 5.15 7.19
N CYS A 288 33.67 6.15 6.33
CA CYS A 288 32.99 7.40 6.66
C CYS A 288 32.50 8.08 5.39
N SER A 289 31.51 8.96 5.56
CA SER A 289 31.01 9.85 4.50
C SER A 289 31.45 11.29 4.76
N ASP A 290 31.77 12.03 3.69
CA ASP A 290 31.94 13.49 3.80
C ASP A 290 30.58 14.14 4.15
N PRO A 291 30.53 15.10 5.10
CA PRO A 291 29.28 15.78 5.47
C PRO A 291 28.50 16.39 4.30
N LYS A 292 29.17 16.82 3.22
CA LYS A 292 28.49 17.35 2.03
C LYS A 292 27.56 16.34 1.35
N TYR A 293 27.77 15.04 1.55
CA TYR A 293 26.92 14.00 0.95
C TYR A 293 25.54 13.90 1.61
N LEU A 294 25.29 14.59 2.73
CA LEU A 294 23.95 14.75 3.28
C LEU A 294 22.98 15.36 2.25
N GLU A 295 23.51 16.13 1.29
CA GLU A 295 22.71 16.70 0.20
C GLU A 295 21.92 15.61 -0.56
N LEU A 296 22.46 14.40 -0.73
CA LEU A 296 21.74 13.29 -1.35
C LEU A 296 20.49 12.88 -0.54
N PHE A 297 20.63 12.79 0.80
CA PHE A 297 19.49 12.43 1.66
C PHE A 297 18.38 13.49 1.57
N LEU A 298 18.77 14.77 1.58
CA LEU A 298 17.81 15.88 1.44
C LEU A 298 17.17 15.89 0.04
N ASP A 299 17.94 15.61 -1.00
CA ASP A 299 17.47 15.60 -2.39
C ASP A 299 16.45 14.49 -2.62
N VAL A 300 16.66 13.29 -2.07
CA VAL A 300 15.72 12.16 -2.20
C VAL A 300 14.53 12.24 -1.22
N GLY A 301 14.41 13.31 -0.45
CA GLY A 301 13.28 13.55 0.44
C GLY A 301 13.28 12.68 1.70
N THR A 302 14.45 12.37 2.26
CA THR A 302 14.55 11.56 3.49
C THR A 302 13.82 12.20 4.66
N ASP A 303 12.92 11.44 5.29
CA ASP A 303 12.17 11.85 6.48
C ASP A 303 12.69 11.23 7.78
N ILE A 304 13.35 10.07 7.68
CA ILE A 304 13.88 9.35 8.85
C ILE A 304 15.13 8.55 8.49
N VAL A 305 16.10 8.53 9.41
CA VAL A 305 17.37 7.81 9.24
C VAL A 305 17.49 6.69 10.27
N GLU A 306 17.80 5.49 9.79
CA GLU A 306 18.20 4.35 10.61
C GLU A 306 19.70 4.38 10.86
N LEU A 307 20.12 4.12 12.10
CA LEU A 307 21.51 4.10 12.56
C LEU A 307 21.87 2.79 13.27
N THR A 308 21.32 1.67 12.81
CA THR A 308 21.68 0.34 13.34
C THR A 308 23.00 -0.18 12.81
N GLY A 309 23.62 0.53 11.86
CA GLY A 309 24.85 0.13 11.17
C GLY A 309 26.04 -0.15 12.08
N ASP A 310 26.78 -1.24 11.83
CA ASP A 310 27.97 -1.58 12.60
C ASP A 310 29.18 -0.69 12.25
N HIS A 311 29.21 -0.09 11.07
CA HIS A 311 30.19 0.90 10.67
C HIS A 311 29.94 2.31 11.23
N PHE A 312 28.82 2.54 11.95
CA PHE A 312 28.53 3.84 12.55
C PHE A 312 29.62 4.31 13.52
N ALA A 313 30.37 3.38 14.16
CA ALA A 313 31.45 3.67 15.10
C ALA A 313 32.86 3.77 14.49
N ASP A 314 33.04 3.60 13.19
CA ASP A 314 34.33 3.46 12.53
C ASP A 314 35.29 4.65 12.71
N ARG A 315 34.75 5.85 12.86
CA ARG A 315 35.52 7.07 13.05
C ARG A 315 35.54 7.58 14.50
N GLY A 316 35.05 6.75 15.43
CA GLY A 316 35.05 7.03 16.86
C GLY A 316 33.97 8.01 17.34
N VAL A 317 34.05 8.34 18.61
CA VAL A 317 33.00 9.05 19.35
C VAL A 317 32.64 10.40 18.73
N ASN A 318 33.63 11.20 18.31
CA ASN A 318 33.37 12.55 17.79
C ASN A 318 32.58 12.48 16.47
N ALA A 319 32.96 11.63 15.54
CA ALA A 319 32.27 11.48 14.27
C ALA A 319 30.82 11.01 14.44
N MET A 320 30.56 10.09 15.38
CA MET A 320 29.19 9.70 15.75
C MET A 320 28.38 10.88 16.28
N LEU A 321 28.92 11.63 17.25
CA LEU A 321 28.23 12.79 17.83
C LEU A 321 28.00 13.91 16.80
N ASP A 322 28.98 14.18 15.93
CA ASP A 322 28.85 15.17 14.85
C ASP A 322 27.77 14.74 13.85
N THR A 323 27.68 13.44 13.53
CA THR A 323 26.62 12.88 12.70
C THR A 323 25.24 13.08 13.31
N LEU A 324 25.06 12.76 14.61
CA LEU A 324 23.80 12.98 15.31
C LEU A 324 23.43 14.47 15.37
N ALA A 325 24.42 15.36 15.59
CA ALA A 325 24.23 16.81 15.59
C ALA A 325 23.80 17.31 14.20
N MET A 326 24.41 16.80 13.15
CA MET A 326 24.10 17.15 11.76
C MET A 326 22.67 16.76 11.41
N TYR A 327 22.19 15.58 11.77
CA TYR A 327 20.80 15.17 11.56
C TYR A 327 19.83 16.08 12.33
N LYS A 328 20.11 16.37 13.61
CA LYS A 328 19.30 17.31 14.41
C LYS A 328 19.23 18.70 13.79
N GLN A 329 20.34 19.23 13.27
CA GLN A 329 20.40 20.55 12.61
C GLN A 329 19.58 20.60 11.31
N ASN A 330 19.43 19.45 10.63
CA ASN A 330 18.65 19.34 9.39
C ASN A 330 17.24 18.82 9.62
N ASN A 331 16.76 18.72 10.87
CA ASN A 331 15.45 18.20 11.24
C ASN A 331 15.19 16.77 10.72
N LEU A 332 16.22 15.95 10.62
CA LEU A 332 16.13 14.54 10.27
C LEU A 332 16.09 13.70 11.56
N PRO A 333 14.93 13.17 11.95
CA PRO A 333 14.85 12.21 13.04
C PRO A 333 15.62 10.93 12.70
N TYR A 334 16.18 10.31 13.73
CA TYR A 334 16.92 9.08 13.60
C TYR A 334 16.58 8.10 14.73
N TYR A 335 16.78 6.83 14.49
CA TYR A 335 16.55 5.76 15.45
C TYR A 335 17.57 4.62 15.29
N GLY A 336 17.58 3.70 16.23
CA GLY A 336 18.50 2.55 16.18
C GLY A 336 19.96 2.89 16.49
N GLY A 337 20.25 4.15 16.77
CA GLY A 337 21.54 4.67 17.22
C GLY A 337 21.34 5.96 18.01
N GLY A 338 22.35 6.36 18.80
CA GLY A 338 22.23 7.53 19.65
C GLY A 338 23.52 7.88 20.40
N ALA A 339 23.49 8.98 21.15
CA ALA A 339 24.62 9.45 21.96
C ALA A 339 24.91 8.57 23.18
N ASN A 340 23.98 7.70 23.53
CA ASN A 340 24.10 6.68 24.58
C ASN A 340 23.07 5.55 24.34
N ALA A 341 23.11 4.51 25.16
CA ALA A 341 22.24 3.34 25.02
C ALA A 341 20.74 3.66 25.19
N GLU A 342 20.39 4.66 26.01
CA GLU A 342 18.99 5.08 26.18
C GLU A 342 18.46 5.75 24.90
N GLU A 343 19.20 6.73 24.36
CA GLU A 343 18.82 7.42 23.12
C GLU A 343 18.78 6.43 21.94
N ALA A 344 19.75 5.51 21.86
CA ALA A 344 19.81 4.54 20.77
C ALA A 344 18.59 3.61 20.71
N ARG A 345 18.00 3.25 21.86
CA ARG A 345 16.78 2.42 21.95
C ARG A 345 15.48 3.20 21.87
N LYS A 346 15.54 4.53 21.85
CA LYS A 346 14.35 5.35 21.86
C LYS A 346 13.61 5.24 20.53
N PRO A 347 12.30 4.93 20.52
CA PRO A 347 11.52 4.91 19.30
C PRO A 347 11.35 6.32 18.73
N VAL A 348 11.32 6.45 17.41
CA VAL A 348 10.81 7.65 16.73
C VAL A 348 9.34 7.43 16.47
N LEU A 349 8.51 8.34 16.98
CA LEU A 349 7.06 8.30 16.87
C LEU A 349 6.60 9.33 15.83
N MET A 350 5.84 8.88 14.85
CA MET A 350 5.27 9.73 13.81
C MET A 350 3.75 9.52 13.76
N GLU A 351 3.04 10.60 13.47
CA GLU A 351 1.63 10.56 13.10
C GLU A 351 1.48 11.10 11.69
N VAL A 352 1.10 10.23 10.76
CA VAL A 352 1.05 10.52 9.34
C VAL A 352 -0.35 10.21 8.84
N ASN A 353 -1.07 11.24 8.39
CA ASN A 353 -2.44 11.10 7.88
C ASN A 353 -3.35 10.32 8.85
N GLY A 354 -3.22 10.61 10.16
CA GLY A 354 -3.95 9.96 11.24
C GLY A 354 -3.48 8.53 11.57
N ASN A 355 -2.39 8.05 10.97
CA ASN A 355 -1.78 6.76 11.27
C ASN A 355 -0.60 6.95 12.23
N LYS A 356 -0.63 6.28 13.38
CA LYS A 356 0.45 6.29 14.35
C LYS A 356 1.48 5.22 13.99
N ILE A 357 2.70 5.62 13.66
CA ILE A 357 3.78 4.73 13.25
C ILE A 357 4.98 4.95 14.19
N ALA A 358 5.57 3.87 14.68
CA ALA A 358 6.76 3.92 15.53
C ALA A 358 7.91 3.20 14.83
N PHE A 359 9.07 3.86 14.74
CA PHE A 359 10.29 3.29 14.19
C PHE A 359 11.25 2.92 15.31
N MET A 360 11.73 1.70 15.28
CA MET A 360 12.70 1.14 16.22
C MET A 360 13.66 0.22 15.47
N GLY A 361 14.84 0.01 16.02
CA GLY A 361 15.79 -0.92 15.43
C GLY A 361 16.97 -1.22 16.34
N CYS A 362 17.71 -2.30 16.02
CA CYS A 362 18.89 -2.66 16.77
C CYS A 362 19.97 -3.35 15.92
N ASN A 363 21.19 -3.35 16.45
CA ASN A 363 22.34 -4.07 15.90
C ASN A 363 22.58 -5.34 16.71
N GLY A 364 22.40 -6.50 16.07
CA GLY A 364 22.70 -7.82 16.61
C GLY A 364 24.12 -8.32 16.35
N LYS A 365 24.88 -7.59 15.49
CA LYS A 365 26.16 -8.06 14.94
C LYS A 365 27.34 -7.77 15.87
N LEU A 366 27.59 -6.52 16.24
CA LEU A 366 28.91 -6.17 16.74
C LEU A 366 29.00 -5.42 18.05
N LYS A 367 30.04 -5.81 18.75
CA LYS A 367 30.33 -5.32 20.10
C LYS A 367 30.90 -3.89 20.11
N TYR A 368 31.66 -3.46 19.10
CA TYR A 368 32.34 -2.16 19.10
C TYR A 368 31.43 -1.00 18.66
N ALA A 369 30.43 -1.28 17.83
CA ALA A 369 29.47 -0.27 17.37
C ALA A 369 28.34 0.01 18.39
N LYS A 370 28.30 -0.75 19.46
CA LYS A 370 27.24 -0.74 20.46
C LYS A 370 27.31 0.51 21.34
N ALA A 371 26.20 1.20 21.46
CA ALA A 371 26.03 2.25 22.45
C ALA A 371 26.11 1.72 23.88
N THR A 372 26.73 2.49 24.77
CA THR A 372 26.71 2.27 26.21
C THR A 372 26.08 3.46 26.91
N ASP A 373 25.99 3.47 28.23
CA ASP A 373 25.46 4.62 28.96
C ASP A 373 26.28 5.91 28.75
N LEU A 374 27.56 5.79 28.34
CA LEU A 374 28.50 6.91 28.20
C LEU A 374 29.07 7.06 26.78
N ILE A 375 28.85 6.10 25.90
CA ILE A 375 29.47 6.06 24.57
C ILE A 375 28.35 5.99 23.52
N PRO A 376 28.38 6.85 22.49
CA PRO A 376 27.43 6.78 21.37
C PRO A 376 27.61 5.47 20.57
N GLY A 377 26.59 5.10 19.85
CA GLY A 377 26.63 3.92 18.98
C GLY A 377 25.24 3.42 18.58
N ALA A 378 25.20 2.27 17.94
CA ALA A 378 23.97 1.57 17.59
C ALA A 378 23.32 0.92 18.82
N ALA A 379 21.99 0.79 18.80
CA ALA A 379 21.24 0.09 19.83
C ALA A 379 21.61 -1.40 19.84
N ASN A 380 21.93 -1.97 20.99
CA ASN A 380 22.08 -3.42 21.12
C ASN A 380 20.73 -4.11 21.06
N CYS A 381 20.63 -5.27 20.43
CA CYS A 381 19.42 -6.09 20.42
C CYS A 381 19.17 -6.74 21.79
N ASP A 382 18.68 -5.93 22.73
CA ASP A 382 18.15 -6.38 24.01
C ASP A 382 16.66 -6.68 23.82
N TYR A 383 16.35 -7.92 23.48
CA TYR A 383 15.00 -8.34 23.12
C TYR A 383 13.99 -8.18 24.26
N ASP A 384 14.41 -8.32 25.52
CA ASP A 384 13.50 -8.18 26.65
C ASP A 384 12.97 -6.73 26.74
N ILE A 385 13.85 -5.75 26.53
CA ILE A 385 13.47 -4.34 26.49
C ILE A 385 12.60 -4.04 25.27
N PHE A 386 13.01 -4.46 24.08
CA PHE A 386 12.29 -4.14 22.85
C PHE A 386 10.91 -4.81 22.80
N VAL A 387 10.78 -6.05 23.27
CA VAL A 387 9.48 -6.75 23.35
C VAL A 387 8.49 -5.97 24.22
N GLU A 388 8.91 -5.46 25.37
CA GLU A 388 8.02 -4.66 26.22
C GLU A 388 7.69 -3.31 25.59
N GLN A 389 8.66 -2.61 25.00
CA GLN A 389 8.40 -1.35 24.29
C GLN A 389 7.43 -1.54 23.10
N ILE A 390 7.55 -2.61 22.32
CA ILE A 390 6.64 -2.94 21.22
C ILE A 390 5.21 -3.14 21.74
N LYS A 391 5.05 -3.91 22.83
CA LYS A 391 3.73 -4.12 23.43
C LYS A 391 3.09 -2.83 23.94
N GLU A 392 3.89 -1.98 24.59
CA GLU A 392 3.44 -0.68 25.09
C GLU A 392 3.00 0.25 23.94
N LEU A 393 3.78 0.33 22.87
CA LEU A 393 3.47 1.12 21.68
C LEU A 393 2.21 0.61 20.98
N LYS A 394 2.08 -0.71 20.82
CA LYS A 394 0.88 -1.34 20.26
C LYS A 394 -0.36 -1.02 21.10
N ALA A 395 -0.25 -1.07 22.42
CA ALA A 395 -1.35 -0.71 23.34
C ALA A 395 -1.76 0.77 23.22
N GLN A 396 -0.85 1.66 22.78
CA GLN A 396 -1.11 3.06 22.48
C GLN A 396 -1.63 3.31 21.05
N GLY A 397 -1.81 2.23 20.26
CA GLY A 397 -2.31 2.28 18.88
C GLY A 397 -1.23 2.56 17.83
N TYR A 398 0.06 2.41 18.16
CA TYR A 398 1.12 2.51 17.18
C TYR A 398 1.28 1.21 16.39
N MET A 399 1.49 1.35 15.10
CA MET A 399 2.00 0.30 14.21
C MET A 399 3.53 0.39 14.21
N VAL A 400 4.19 -0.67 14.70
CA VAL A 400 5.63 -0.66 14.92
C VAL A 400 6.34 -1.21 13.70
N ILE A 401 7.29 -0.44 13.16
CA ILE A 401 8.29 -0.85 12.18
C ILE A 401 9.59 -1.09 12.95
N PHE A 402 10.09 -2.31 12.90
CA PHE A 402 11.33 -2.69 13.58
C PHE A 402 12.39 -3.12 12.56
N THR A 403 13.57 -2.50 12.60
CA THR A 403 14.65 -2.78 11.65
C THR A 403 15.86 -3.41 12.33
N PHE A 404 16.60 -4.19 11.56
CA PHE A 404 17.74 -4.94 12.07
C PHE A 404 18.99 -4.74 11.23
N GLN A 405 20.14 -4.67 11.92
CA GLN A 405 21.38 -5.17 11.38
C GLN A 405 21.81 -6.45 12.12
N HIS A 406 22.19 -7.46 11.35
CA HIS A 406 22.74 -8.73 11.82
C HIS A 406 24.01 -9.11 11.01
N GLU A 407 24.55 -10.31 11.29
CA GLU A 407 25.63 -10.89 10.47
C GLU A 407 25.23 -10.95 9.01
N GLU A 408 26.17 -10.68 8.12
CA GLU A 408 25.91 -10.64 6.67
C GLU A 408 25.89 -12.03 6.07
N CYS A 409 24.83 -12.35 5.36
CA CYS A 409 24.67 -13.58 4.61
C CYS A 409 24.45 -13.28 3.14
N TYR A 410 25.35 -13.75 2.31
CA TYR A 410 25.34 -13.48 0.86
C TYR A 410 24.64 -14.61 0.07
N PHE A 411 23.43 -14.96 0.53
CA PHE A 411 22.49 -15.88 -0.12
C PHE A 411 21.05 -15.48 0.25
N ALA A 412 20.07 -15.92 -0.51
CA ALA A 412 18.69 -15.42 -0.38
C ALA A 412 17.99 -15.76 0.96
N GLY A 413 18.42 -16.80 1.69
CA GLY A 413 17.88 -17.10 3.01
C GLY A 413 18.51 -16.23 4.11
N PRO A 414 17.82 -15.97 5.24
CA PRO A 414 18.44 -15.29 6.35
C PRO A 414 19.52 -16.19 6.99
N CYS A 415 20.54 -15.59 7.60
CA CYS A 415 21.42 -16.36 8.48
C CYS A 415 20.60 -17.00 9.60
N TYR A 416 20.93 -18.22 9.97
CA TYR A 416 20.22 -18.99 10.98
C TYR A 416 20.04 -18.23 12.32
N THR A 417 21.04 -17.45 12.71
CA THR A 417 21.02 -16.66 13.95
C THR A 417 20.03 -15.48 13.93
N HIS A 418 19.51 -15.09 12.75
CA HIS A 418 18.65 -13.91 12.61
C HIS A 418 17.18 -14.24 12.92
N VAL A 419 16.70 -15.39 12.47
CA VAL A 419 15.28 -15.78 12.48
C VAL A 419 14.64 -15.62 13.87
N GLU A 420 15.34 -16.05 14.92
CA GLU A 420 14.82 -15.97 16.29
C GLU A 420 14.54 -14.51 16.72
N GLY A 421 15.45 -13.58 16.38
CA GLY A 421 15.28 -12.16 16.73
C GLY A 421 14.11 -11.52 16.01
N PHE A 422 13.99 -11.77 14.71
CA PHE A 422 12.87 -11.28 13.89
C PHE A 422 11.54 -11.83 14.41
N HIS A 423 11.48 -13.13 14.74
CA HIS A 423 10.28 -13.74 15.29
C HIS A 423 9.90 -13.16 16.66
N LYS A 424 10.87 -12.90 17.55
CA LYS A 424 10.60 -12.32 18.89
C LYS A 424 9.89 -10.96 18.79
N VAL A 425 10.36 -10.06 17.90
CA VAL A 425 9.75 -8.74 17.77
C VAL A 425 8.42 -8.80 17.02
N ALA A 426 8.27 -9.70 16.03
CA ALA A 426 6.99 -9.95 15.36
C ALA A 426 5.95 -10.50 16.36
N ASP A 427 6.32 -11.49 17.17
CA ASP A 427 5.44 -12.09 18.19
C ASP A 427 5.05 -11.07 19.29
N ALA A 428 5.91 -10.09 19.55
CA ALA A 428 5.58 -8.97 20.44
C ALA A 428 4.54 -8.01 19.85
N GLY A 429 4.34 -8.03 18.53
CA GLY A 429 3.35 -7.26 17.82
C GLY A 429 3.90 -6.17 16.91
N ALA A 430 5.18 -6.21 16.53
CA ALA A 430 5.69 -5.36 15.46
C ALA A 430 4.90 -5.64 14.17
N THR A 431 4.45 -4.58 13.50
CA THR A 431 3.66 -4.68 12.26
C THR A 431 4.53 -5.05 11.08
N VAL A 432 5.72 -4.45 11.00
CA VAL A 432 6.73 -4.70 9.98
C VAL A 432 8.06 -4.97 10.66
N VAL A 433 8.75 -6.02 10.20
CA VAL A 433 10.10 -6.36 10.66
C VAL A 433 11.00 -6.45 9.44
N SER A 434 12.07 -5.64 9.39
CA SER A 434 12.91 -5.49 8.20
C SER A 434 14.39 -5.65 8.51
N GLY A 435 15.09 -6.40 7.67
CA GLY A 435 16.56 -6.50 7.64
C GLY A 435 17.15 -5.43 6.72
N SER A 436 16.93 -4.16 7.01
CA SER A 436 17.35 -3.02 6.19
C SER A 436 18.88 -2.89 6.04
N GLN A 437 19.66 -3.51 6.92
CA GLN A 437 21.13 -3.50 6.87
C GLN A 437 21.73 -4.81 6.31
N ALA A 438 20.95 -5.58 5.57
CA ALA A 438 21.47 -6.76 4.87
C ALA A 438 21.95 -6.37 3.46
N HIS A 439 23.23 -6.58 3.16
CA HIS A 439 23.82 -6.26 1.86
C HIS A 439 23.37 -7.19 0.72
N TYR A 440 22.53 -8.17 1.00
CA TYR A 440 21.98 -9.12 0.05
C TYR A 440 20.47 -9.23 0.26
N PRO A 441 19.66 -9.25 -0.80
CA PRO A 441 18.24 -9.46 -0.65
C PRO A 441 17.94 -10.82 -0.02
N HIS A 442 17.04 -10.87 0.94
CA HIS A 442 16.62 -12.11 1.59
C HIS A 442 15.14 -12.39 1.36
N ILE A 443 14.73 -13.59 1.72
CA ILE A 443 13.33 -14.02 1.69
C ILE A 443 12.46 -13.26 2.70
N MET A 444 11.17 -13.49 2.60
CA MET A 444 10.15 -12.87 3.45
C MET A 444 9.15 -13.89 3.96
N GLU A 445 8.41 -13.54 5.01
CA GLU A 445 7.32 -14.34 5.54
C GLU A 445 6.23 -13.48 6.19
N PHE A 446 5.04 -14.07 6.34
CA PHE A 446 4.01 -13.56 7.24
C PHE A 446 4.02 -14.36 8.54
N ARG A 447 4.13 -13.67 9.68
CA ARG A 447 4.06 -14.27 11.00
C ARG A 447 2.92 -13.64 11.81
N GLY A 448 1.80 -14.35 11.92
CA GLY A 448 0.57 -13.74 12.41
C GLY A 448 0.16 -12.57 11.51
N ASP A 449 0.00 -11.39 12.11
CA ASP A 449 -0.32 -10.14 11.42
C ASP A 449 0.93 -9.35 10.98
N SER A 450 2.13 -9.85 11.30
CA SER A 450 3.38 -9.19 10.98
C SER A 450 3.88 -9.60 9.59
N PHE A 451 4.41 -8.63 8.84
CA PHE A 451 5.21 -8.88 7.66
C PHE A 451 6.70 -8.83 8.03
N ILE A 452 7.44 -9.86 7.67
CA ILE A 452 8.89 -9.96 7.90
C ILE A 452 9.60 -10.02 6.55
N HIS A 453 10.54 -9.10 6.32
CA HIS A 453 11.48 -9.12 5.20
C HIS A 453 12.90 -9.18 5.75
N TYR A 454 13.56 -10.31 5.61
CA TYR A 454 14.85 -10.57 6.25
C TYR A 454 16.02 -9.77 5.69
N GLY A 455 15.91 -9.22 4.49
CA GLY A 455 16.96 -8.39 3.90
C GLY A 455 16.51 -7.64 2.65
N LEU A 456 16.75 -6.32 2.62
CA LEU A 456 16.39 -5.47 1.49
C LEU A 456 17.49 -5.38 0.43
N GLY A 457 18.73 -5.76 0.77
CA GLY A 457 19.90 -5.52 -0.07
C GLY A 457 20.51 -4.14 0.16
N ASN A 458 21.21 -3.64 -0.83
CA ASN A 458 21.81 -2.30 -0.81
C ASN A 458 20.81 -1.26 -1.36
N LEU A 459 21.10 0.03 -1.14
CA LEU A 459 20.51 1.14 -1.88
C LEU A 459 21.65 1.97 -2.51
N PHE A 460 22.29 2.85 -1.75
CA PHE A 460 23.42 3.67 -2.22
C PHE A 460 24.73 3.12 -1.68
N PHE A 461 25.19 2.00 -2.24
CA PHE A 461 26.40 1.32 -1.81
C PHE A 461 27.10 0.60 -2.97
N ASP A 462 28.44 0.60 -2.97
CA ASP A 462 29.26 0.21 -4.12
C ASP A 462 29.46 -1.31 -4.34
N GLN A 463 28.67 -2.13 -3.66
CA GLN A 463 28.87 -3.58 -3.69
C GLN A 463 28.24 -4.21 -4.94
N MET A 464 28.90 -4.03 -6.10
CA MET A 464 28.47 -4.61 -7.38
C MET A 464 28.59 -6.12 -7.41
N THR A 465 29.58 -6.66 -6.72
CA THR A 465 29.85 -8.10 -6.61
C THR A 465 30.43 -8.41 -5.24
N TYR A 466 30.29 -9.66 -4.84
CA TYR A 466 30.92 -10.18 -3.62
C TYR A 466 31.64 -11.51 -3.95
N THR A 467 32.86 -11.69 -3.43
CA THR A 467 33.58 -12.94 -3.56
C THR A 467 33.41 -13.78 -2.32
N LEU A 468 32.72 -14.91 -2.46
CA LEU A 468 32.52 -15.86 -1.38
C LEU A 468 33.83 -16.49 -0.91
N PRO A 469 33.88 -17.07 0.32
CA PRO A 469 35.08 -17.70 0.85
C PRO A 469 35.67 -18.83 -0.04
N ASP A 470 34.83 -19.46 -0.83
CA ASP A 470 35.24 -20.50 -1.82
C ASP A 470 35.77 -19.93 -3.13
N GLY A 471 35.87 -18.61 -3.25
CA GLY A 471 36.33 -17.89 -4.43
C GLY A 471 35.27 -17.63 -5.50
N LYS A 472 34.02 -18.08 -5.30
CA LYS A 472 32.93 -17.79 -6.23
C LYS A 472 32.53 -16.33 -6.14
N VAL A 473 32.45 -15.66 -7.30
CA VAL A 473 31.93 -14.28 -7.39
C VAL A 473 30.42 -14.32 -7.61
N ILE A 474 29.69 -13.56 -6.81
CA ILE A 474 28.24 -13.36 -6.94
C ILE A 474 27.95 -11.88 -7.18
N ASP A 475 26.85 -11.58 -7.88
CA ASP A 475 26.38 -10.24 -8.22
C ASP A 475 24.98 -9.94 -7.63
N GLY A 476 24.47 -10.83 -6.80
CA GLY A 476 23.17 -10.66 -6.14
C GLY A 476 23.08 -9.42 -5.24
N THR A 477 24.24 -8.91 -4.80
CA THR A 477 24.38 -7.65 -4.04
C THR A 477 23.94 -6.39 -4.79
N ARG A 478 23.78 -6.48 -6.12
CA ARG A 478 23.26 -5.39 -6.96
C ARG A 478 21.74 -5.31 -6.97
N ARG A 479 21.07 -6.38 -6.57
CA ARG A 479 19.61 -6.45 -6.58
C ARG A 479 19.08 -5.87 -5.27
N GLU A 480 18.05 -5.06 -5.37
CA GLU A 480 17.57 -4.24 -4.26
C GLU A 480 16.05 -4.30 -4.18
N PHE A 481 15.55 -4.42 -2.95
CA PHE A 481 14.17 -4.14 -2.61
C PHE A 481 14.05 -2.77 -1.95
N LEU A 482 13.04 -2.02 -2.35
CA LEU A 482 12.51 -0.91 -1.57
C LEU A 482 11.07 -1.28 -1.25
N ASP A 483 10.76 -1.42 0.02
CA ASP A 483 9.46 -1.89 0.49
C ASP A 483 8.55 -0.70 0.76
N ARG A 484 7.51 -0.50 -0.08
CA ARG A 484 6.51 0.54 0.13
C ARG A 484 5.35 -0.02 0.94
N HIS A 485 5.35 0.25 2.25
CA HIS A 485 4.30 -0.12 3.18
C HIS A 485 3.16 0.87 3.15
N VAL A 486 1.92 0.38 3.17
CA VAL A 486 0.71 1.19 3.09
C VAL A 486 -0.12 1.03 4.36
N PHE A 487 -0.43 2.17 4.97
CA PHE A 487 -1.24 2.28 6.18
C PHE A 487 -2.49 3.09 5.90
N TYR A 488 -3.59 2.75 6.53
CA TYR A 488 -4.85 3.44 6.34
C TYR A 488 -5.72 3.38 7.60
N ASN A 489 -6.06 4.55 8.12
CA ASN A 489 -6.99 4.69 9.26
C ASN A 489 -6.62 3.77 10.45
N GLY A 490 -5.34 3.75 10.83
CA GLY A 490 -4.82 2.94 11.94
C GLY A 490 -4.64 1.45 11.64
N ARG A 491 -4.72 1.03 10.38
CA ARG A 491 -4.49 -0.35 9.94
C ARG A 491 -3.34 -0.44 8.95
N TYR A 492 -2.59 -1.52 9.00
CA TYR A 492 -1.64 -1.89 7.96
C TYR A 492 -2.39 -2.64 6.85
N LEU A 493 -2.36 -2.10 5.63
CA LEU A 493 -3.03 -2.70 4.48
C LEU A 493 -2.16 -3.71 3.74
N GLY A 494 -0.84 -3.54 3.78
CA GLY A 494 0.12 -4.37 3.07
C GLY A 494 1.30 -3.58 2.53
N MET A 495 2.05 -4.17 1.62
CA MET A 495 3.19 -3.52 1.00
C MET A 495 3.26 -3.82 -0.51
N GLU A 496 3.99 -2.98 -1.21
CA GLU A 496 4.30 -3.10 -2.63
C GLU A 496 5.82 -3.10 -2.80
N PHE A 497 6.34 -4.05 -3.57
CA PHE A 497 7.77 -4.10 -3.89
C PHE A 497 8.12 -3.09 -4.98
N LEU A 498 9.02 -2.16 -4.66
CA LEU A 498 9.80 -1.45 -5.66
C LEU A 498 11.13 -2.20 -5.78
N THR A 499 11.57 -2.48 -7.00
CA THR A 499 12.77 -3.30 -7.21
C THR A 499 13.78 -2.56 -8.07
N ALA A 500 15.01 -2.50 -7.60
CA ALA A 500 16.08 -1.80 -8.30
C ALA A 500 17.31 -2.67 -8.57
N MET A 501 18.12 -2.23 -9.50
CA MET A 501 19.39 -2.82 -9.90
C MET A 501 20.48 -1.77 -9.81
N LEU A 502 21.49 -1.99 -9.00
CA LEU A 502 22.62 -1.08 -8.84
C LEU A 502 23.47 -1.01 -10.13
N GLU A 503 23.76 0.21 -10.56
CA GLU A 503 24.65 0.54 -11.66
C GLU A 503 25.74 1.51 -11.21
N ASP A 504 26.83 1.54 -11.95
CA ASP A 504 27.94 2.51 -11.76
C ASP A 504 28.46 2.58 -10.31
N TYR A 505 28.35 1.49 -9.54
CA TYR A 505 28.77 1.43 -8.12
C TYR A 505 28.04 2.43 -7.19
N SER A 506 26.96 3.06 -7.63
CA SER A 506 26.33 4.13 -6.84
C SER A 506 24.86 4.37 -7.14
N ARG A 507 24.37 4.02 -8.34
CA ARG A 507 23.06 4.45 -8.81
C ARG A 507 22.13 3.26 -9.02
N PRO A 508 21.18 3.04 -8.10
CA PRO A 508 20.07 2.13 -8.36
C PRO A 508 19.20 2.66 -9.50
N ARG A 509 18.77 1.77 -10.38
CA ARG A 509 17.72 2.03 -11.37
C ARG A 509 16.56 1.08 -11.17
N PRO A 510 15.31 1.48 -11.49
CA PRO A 510 14.20 0.55 -11.56
C PRO A 510 14.56 -0.68 -12.43
N MET A 511 14.22 -1.87 -11.95
CA MET A 511 14.34 -3.08 -12.76
C MET A 511 13.39 -3.00 -13.96
N THR A 512 13.82 -3.53 -15.10
CA THR A 512 12.91 -3.80 -16.21
C THR A 512 11.85 -4.82 -15.78
N GLU A 513 10.72 -4.89 -16.48
CA GLU A 513 9.67 -5.87 -16.19
C GLU A 513 10.19 -7.31 -16.16
N THR A 514 11.09 -7.66 -17.09
CA THR A 514 11.70 -8.99 -17.14
C THR A 514 12.60 -9.26 -15.93
N GLU A 515 13.45 -8.30 -15.54
CA GLU A 515 14.32 -8.40 -14.36
C GLU A 515 13.47 -8.53 -13.09
N ARG A 516 12.45 -7.66 -12.94
CA ARG A 516 11.53 -7.66 -11.81
C ARG A 516 10.77 -8.98 -11.69
N SER A 517 10.19 -9.46 -12.80
CA SER A 517 9.43 -10.71 -12.81
C SER A 517 10.31 -11.91 -12.41
N ALA A 518 11.53 -11.98 -12.93
CA ALA A 518 12.48 -13.03 -12.56
C ALA A 518 12.88 -12.93 -11.08
N PHE A 519 13.18 -11.72 -10.60
CA PHE A 519 13.59 -11.46 -9.24
C PHE A 519 12.49 -11.79 -8.23
N LEU A 520 11.26 -11.30 -8.44
CA LEU A 520 10.13 -11.62 -7.57
C LEU A 520 9.79 -13.11 -7.59
N SER A 521 9.79 -13.76 -8.76
CA SER A 521 9.55 -15.20 -8.87
C SER A 521 10.57 -16.01 -8.09
N GLU A 522 11.86 -15.66 -8.15
CA GLU A 522 12.93 -16.29 -7.38
C GLU A 522 12.65 -16.18 -5.87
N TYR A 523 12.38 -14.97 -5.38
CA TYR A 523 12.22 -14.73 -3.95
C TYR A 523 10.90 -15.27 -3.39
N PHE A 524 9.82 -15.23 -4.14
CA PHE A 524 8.56 -15.87 -3.73
C PHE A 524 8.70 -17.39 -3.66
N ASN A 525 9.45 -18.00 -4.58
CA ASN A 525 9.76 -19.42 -4.53
C ASN A 525 10.57 -19.77 -3.29
N LEU A 526 11.66 -19.03 -3.06
CA LEU A 526 12.53 -19.27 -1.92
C LEU A 526 11.84 -19.01 -0.58
N SER A 527 10.82 -18.15 -0.55
CA SER A 527 9.92 -17.93 0.60
C SER A 527 8.88 -19.03 0.78
N GLY A 528 8.84 -20.04 -0.10
CA GLY A 528 7.88 -21.13 -0.04
C GLY A 528 6.48 -20.78 -0.58
N TRP A 529 6.33 -19.71 -1.36
CA TRP A 529 5.05 -19.19 -1.82
C TRP A 529 4.73 -19.48 -3.30
N LEU A 530 5.66 -20.04 -4.07
CA LEU A 530 5.49 -20.26 -5.53
C LEU A 530 4.57 -21.40 -5.94
N GLU A 531 4.31 -22.34 -5.06
CA GLU A 531 3.25 -23.32 -5.35
C GLU A 531 1.89 -22.65 -5.61
N LEU A 532 1.78 -21.37 -5.24
CA LEU A 532 0.64 -20.50 -5.39
C LEU A 532 0.62 -19.70 -6.70
N SER A 533 1.65 -19.79 -7.55
CA SER A 533 1.69 -19.03 -8.80
C SER A 533 1.56 -19.97 -10.02
N PRO A 534 0.45 -19.94 -10.75
CA PRO A 534 0.26 -20.74 -11.97
C PRO A 534 1.06 -20.24 -13.18
N THR A 535 1.97 -19.27 -13.00
CA THR A 535 2.80 -18.77 -14.11
C THR A 535 3.97 -19.72 -14.34
N PRO A 536 4.15 -20.29 -15.56
CA PRO A 536 5.34 -21.09 -15.86
C PRO A 536 6.60 -20.23 -15.66
N ILE A 537 7.49 -20.67 -14.77
CA ILE A 537 8.79 -20.03 -14.58
C ILE A 537 9.60 -20.20 -15.87
N PRO A 538 10.09 -19.14 -16.51
CA PRO A 538 11.15 -19.30 -17.48
C PRO A 538 12.34 -19.92 -16.75
N GLN A 539 12.70 -21.16 -17.10
CA GLN A 539 13.91 -21.76 -16.59
C GLN A 539 15.06 -20.79 -16.89
N PRO A 540 15.90 -20.43 -15.91
CA PRO A 540 17.06 -19.62 -16.18
C PRO A 540 17.92 -20.42 -17.18
N THR A 541 17.99 -19.93 -18.39
CA THR A 541 18.95 -20.45 -19.36
C THR A 541 20.32 -20.03 -18.83
N ALA A 542 20.94 -20.93 -18.10
CA ALA A 542 22.33 -20.76 -17.66
C ALA A 542 23.24 -20.79 -18.89
N THR A 543 23.34 -19.62 -19.51
CA THR A 543 24.41 -19.36 -20.47
C THR A 543 25.25 -18.21 -19.91
N LEU A 544 26.03 -18.53 -18.86
CA LEU A 544 27.12 -17.68 -18.45
C LEU A 544 28.22 -17.87 -19.49
N THR A 545 28.28 -17.00 -20.49
CA THR A 545 29.48 -16.84 -21.29
C THR A 545 30.45 -16.04 -20.43
N PRO A 546 31.66 -16.58 -20.15
CA PRO A 546 32.67 -15.82 -19.40
C PRO A 546 33.05 -14.58 -20.20
N ILE A 547 32.84 -13.40 -19.66
CA ILE A 547 33.43 -12.17 -20.19
C ILE A 547 34.90 -12.22 -19.81
N ALA A 548 35.75 -12.40 -20.81
CA ALA A 548 37.20 -12.19 -20.65
C ALA A 548 37.42 -10.71 -20.31
N LEU A 549 38.00 -10.46 -19.16
CA LEU A 549 38.52 -9.15 -18.80
C LEU A 549 39.78 -8.85 -19.62
N PRO A 550 39.97 -7.59 -20.09
CA PRO A 550 41.19 -7.16 -20.76
C PRO A 550 42.40 -7.08 -19.83
#